data_03382e2eed0998d7d899791b83bcbb9a
#
_entry.id   03382e2eed0998d7d899791b83bcbb9a
#
_cell.length_a   1.000
_cell.length_b   1.000
_cell.length_c   1.000
_cell.angle_alpha   90.00
_cell.angle_beta   90.00
_cell.angle_gamma   90.00
#
_symmetry.space_group_name_H-M   'P 1'
#
loop_
_entity.id
_entity.type
_entity.pdbx_description
1 polymer ?
#
loop_
_entity_poly.entity_id
_entity_poly.type
_entity_poly.pdbx_seq_one_letter_code
_entity_poly.pdbx_strand_id
1 'polypeptide(L)'
;MKFAYTILYVENVHQTIAFYASASGFQKKFSTPEGDYGELISGETTLAFASLQLAETNFSKGFQKSSLQQKPFGIELAFTTDNIETDFQKAIAAGAIEEEAVVQKPWGQKVGYLRDINGFLIEVCTPIQ
;
A
#
# COMPACT_ATOMS: atom_id res chain seq x y z
N MET A 1 -6.24 12.12 21.21
CA MET A 1 -6.30 11.34 19.95
C MET A 1 -4.91 10.86 19.58
N LYS A 2 -4.83 9.73 18.85
CA LYS A 2 -3.57 9.14 18.40
C LYS A 2 -3.79 8.56 17.00
N PHE A 3 -2.89 8.87 16.05
CA PHE A 3 -2.94 8.27 14.73
C PHE A 3 -2.52 6.80 14.84
N ALA A 4 -3.40 5.87 14.46
CA ALA A 4 -3.16 4.45 14.71
C ALA A 4 -3.17 3.59 13.45
N TYR A 5 -4.06 3.89 12.50
CA TYR A 5 -4.28 3.02 11.33
C TYR A 5 -4.40 3.84 10.07
N THR A 6 -3.84 3.31 8.97
CA THR A 6 -4.26 3.65 7.62
C THR A 6 -5.01 2.44 7.11
N ILE A 7 -6.28 2.62 6.73
CA ILE A 7 -7.14 1.51 6.31
C ILE A 7 -7.52 1.76 4.85
N LEU A 8 -7.12 0.84 3.97
CA LEU A 8 -7.47 0.88 2.56
C LEU A 8 -8.67 -0.02 2.30
N TYR A 9 -9.63 0.48 1.52
CA TYR A 9 -10.80 -0.31 1.12
C TYR A 9 -10.44 -1.06 -0.16
N VAL A 10 -10.50 -2.39 -0.12
CA VAL A 10 -10.01 -3.26 -1.18
C VAL A 10 -11.04 -4.34 -1.52
N GLU A 11 -10.94 -4.89 -2.73
CA GLU A 11 -11.84 -5.95 -3.15
C GLU A 11 -11.57 -7.26 -2.42
N ASN A 12 -10.29 -7.61 -2.24
CA ASN A 12 -9.88 -8.89 -1.66
C ASN A 12 -8.78 -8.67 -0.63
N VAL A 13 -9.14 -8.77 0.64
CA VAL A 13 -8.21 -8.51 1.75
C VAL A 13 -7.08 -9.53 1.77
N HIS A 14 -7.37 -10.82 1.61
CA HIS A 14 -6.33 -11.87 1.66
C HIS A 14 -5.33 -11.70 0.51
N GLN A 15 -5.82 -11.41 -0.70
CA GLN A 15 -4.96 -11.19 -1.86
C GLN A 15 -4.09 -9.93 -1.68
N THR A 16 -4.66 -8.88 -1.10
CA THR A 16 -3.92 -7.64 -0.84
C THR A 16 -2.82 -7.86 0.18
N ILE A 17 -3.10 -8.60 1.27
CA ILE A 17 -2.08 -8.95 2.26
C ILE A 17 -0.96 -9.75 1.62
N ALA A 18 -1.30 -10.75 0.79
CA ALA A 18 -0.30 -11.57 0.10
C ALA A 18 0.57 -10.71 -0.84
N PHE A 19 -0.04 -9.76 -1.54
CA PHE A 19 0.70 -8.82 -2.38
C PHE A 19 1.72 -8.03 -1.57
N TYR A 20 1.30 -7.38 -0.47
CA TYR A 20 2.20 -6.56 0.33
C TYR A 20 3.28 -7.39 1.02
N ALA A 21 2.96 -8.62 1.45
CA ALA A 21 3.97 -9.51 2.00
C ALA A 21 5.07 -9.81 0.97
N SER A 22 4.69 -10.08 -0.27
CA SER A 22 5.65 -10.35 -1.35
C SER A 22 6.37 -9.09 -1.83
N ALA A 23 5.64 -7.98 -1.95
CA ALA A 23 6.19 -6.74 -2.50
C ALA A 23 7.11 -6.02 -1.53
N SER A 24 6.76 -5.96 -0.25
CA SER A 24 7.46 -5.16 0.75
C SER A 24 8.16 -5.97 1.82
N GLY A 25 7.84 -7.25 1.94
CA GLY A 25 8.34 -8.06 3.04
C GLY A 25 7.60 -7.85 4.35
N PHE A 26 6.54 -7.05 4.38
CA PHE A 26 5.73 -6.89 5.59
C PHE A 26 5.08 -8.21 5.96
N GLN A 27 5.03 -8.51 7.25
CA GLN A 27 4.40 -9.72 7.75
C GLN A 27 2.93 -9.46 8.05
N LYS A 28 2.10 -10.48 7.82
CA LYS A 28 0.70 -10.42 8.23
C LYS A 28 0.63 -10.43 9.75
N LYS A 29 -0.12 -9.49 10.33
CA LYS A 29 -0.42 -9.50 11.75
C LYS A 29 -1.60 -10.43 12.03
N PHE A 30 -2.71 -10.22 11.33
CA PHE A 30 -3.86 -11.12 11.34
C PHE A 30 -4.81 -10.75 10.19
N SER A 31 -5.74 -11.64 9.91
CA SER A 31 -6.89 -11.35 9.05
C SER A 31 -8.10 -12.13 9.58
N THR A 32 -9.29 -11.57 9.36
CA THR A 32 -10.53 -12.26 9.72
C THR A 32 -10.73 -13.46 8.80
N PRO A 33 -11.32 -14.57 9.29
CA PRO A 33 -11.58 -15.73 8.44
C PRO A 33 -12.45 -15.41 7.22
N GLU A 34 -13.40 -14.47 7.37
CA GLU A 34 -14.31 -14.05 6.30
C GLU A 34 -13.62 -13.20 5.24
N GLY A 35 -12.41 -12.70 5.52
CA GLY A 35 -11.68 -11.85 4.58
C GLY A 35 -12.23 -10.44 4.49
N ASP A 36 -12.86 -9.93 5.54
CA ASP A 36 -13.40 -8.58 5.54
C ASP A 36 -12.47 -7.55 6.16
N TYR A 37 -11.44 -7.99 6.91
CA TYR A 37 -10.46 -7.08 7.51
C TYR A 37 -9.14 -7.80 7.78
N GLY A 38 -8.03 -7.06 7.68
CA GLY A 38 -6.72 -7.59 8.03
C GLY A 38 -5.70 -6.49 8.25
N GLU A 39 -4.63 -6.83 8.96
CA GLU A 39 -3.55 -5.89 9.32
C GLU A 39 -2.20 -6.47 9.00
N LEU A 40 -1.27 -5.58 8.65
CA LEU A 40 0.14 -5.90 8.47
C LEU A 40 0.96 -5.36 9.64
N ILE A 41 2.11 -5.98 9.87
CA ILE A 41 3.17 -5.40 10.71
C ILE A 41 4.00 -4.52 9.77
N SER A 42 3.79 -3.20 9.84
CA SER A 42 4.30 -2.26 8.84
C SER A 42 5.09 -1.10 9.43
N GLY A 43 5.52 -1.20 10.69
CA GLY A 43 6.24 -0.14 11.38
C GLY A 43 5.44 0.40 12.55
N GLU A 44 5.60 1.69 12.85
CA GLU A 44 4.96 2.30 14.03
C GLU A 44 3.46 2.52 13.85
N THR A 45 3.00 2.73 12.63
CA THR A 45 1.58 2.80 12.31
C THR A 45 1.15 1.56 11.56
N THR A 46 -0.10 1.15 11.74
CA THR A 46 -0.63 -0.07 11.14
C THR A 46 -1.22 0.22 9.77
N LEU A 47 -0.75 -0.51 8.76
CA LEU A 47 -1.41 -0.56 7.45
C LEU A 47 -2.40 -1.71 7.48
N ALA A 48 -3.67 -1.40 7.21
CA ALA A 48 -4.76 -2.35 7.28
C ALA A 48 -5.64 -2.27 6.04
N PHE A 49 -6.44 -3.30 5.86
CA PHE A 49 -7.33 -3.42 4.71
C PHE A 49 -8.71 -3.84 5.18
N ALA A 50 -9.74 -3.17 4.66
CA ALA A 50 -11.12 -3.57 4.86
C ALA A 50 -11.71 -3.94 3.50
N SER A 51 -12.55 -4.96 3.45
CA SER A 51 -13.27 -5.28 2.22
C SER A 51 -14.22 -4.13 1.87
N LEU A 52 -14.54 -3.99 0.60
CA LEU A 52 -15.51 -2.98 0.15
C LEU A 52 -16.85 -3.16 0.87
N GLN A 53 -17.27 -4.41 1.10
CA GLN A 53 -18.53 -4.70 1.79
C GLN A 53 -18.50 -4.23 3.24
N LEU A 54 -17.40 -4.50 3.97
CA LEU A 54 -17.27 -4.02 5.35
C LEU A 54 -17.27 -2.50 5.39
N ALA A 55 -16.52 -1.86 4.49
CA ALA A 55 -16.45 -0.39 4.40
C ALA A 55 -17.84 0.21 4.17
N GLU A 56 -18.66 -0.40 3.31
CA GLU A 56 -20.02 0.07 3.04
C GLU A 56 -20.93 -0.02 4.27
N THR A 57 -20.73 -1.03 5.11
CA THR A 57 -21.52 -1.12 6.36
C THR A 57 -21.07 -0.10 7.39
N ASN A 58 -19.81 0.31 7.37
CA ASN A 58 -19.26 1.28 8.32
C ASN A 58 -19.51 2.72 7.90
N PHE A 59 -19.61 2.98 6.60
CA PHE A 59 -19.77 4.34 6.07
C PHE A 59 -20.87 4.35 5.02
N SER A 60 -22.07 4.73 5.43
CA SER A 60 -23.30 4.62 4.63
C SER A 60 -23.39 5.61 3.47
N LYS A 61 -22.61 6.69 3.51
CA LYS A 61 -22.69 7.73 2.45
C LYS A 61 -21.94 7.37 1.19
N GLY A 62 -21.23 6.25 1.21
CA GLY A 62 -20.46 5.78 0.07
C GLY A 62 -19.07 6.40 -0.03
N PHE A 63 -18.23 5.83 -0.89
CA PHE A 63 -16.87 6.29 -1.10
C PHE A 63 -16.47 6.00 -2.54
N GLN A 64 -15.42 6.67 -2.99
CA GLN A 64 -14.85 6.40 -4.31
C GLN A 64 -13.90 5.21 -4.20
N LYS A 65 -14.14 4.18 -5.01
CA LYS A 65 -13.34 2.97 -5.04
C LYS A 65 -12.04 3.22 -5.81
N SER A 66 -10.90 2.80 -5.24
CA SER A 66 -9.63 2.84 -5.94
C SER A 66 -9.60 1.79 -7.06
N SER A 67 -8.99 2.13 -8.19
CA SER A 67 -8.93 1.26 -9.37
C SER A 67 -7.71 1.60 -10.21
N LEU A 68 -7.13 0.57 -10.84
CA LEU A 68 -6.04 0.75 -11.80
C LEU A 68 -6.49 1.45 -13.08
N GLN A 69 -7.81 1.48 -13.38
CA GLN A 69 -8.35 2.15 -14.54
C GLN A 69 -8.54 3.66 -14.35
N GLN A 70 -8.31 4.15 -13.14
CA GLN A 70 -8.43 5.57 -12.79
C GLN A 70 -7.08 6.09 -12.31
N LYS A 71 -6.93 7.42 -12.35
CA LYS A 71 -5.77 8.06 -11.70
C LYS A 71 -5.79 7.75 -10.20
N PRO A 72 -4.62 7.67 -9.55
CA PRO A 72 -4.60 7.45 -8.11
C PRO A 72 -5.23 8.62 -7.36
N PHE A 73 -5.73 8.35 -6.17
CA PHE A 73 -6.15 9.41 -5.26
C PHE A 73 -4.95 10.28 -4.88
N GLY A 74 -5.20 11.51 -4.43
CA GLY A 74 -4.14 12.42 -3.99
C GLY A 74 -3.59 12.06 -2.61
N ILE A 75 -3.29 10.79 -2.40
CA ILE A 75 -2.73 10.21 -1.18
C ILE A 75 -1.71 9.18 -1.62
N GLU A 76 -0.57 9.14 -0.94
CA GLU A 76 0.40 8.08 -1.18
C GLU A 76 0.78 7.38 0.12
N LEU A 77 1.13 6.10 0.00
CA LEU A 77 1.77 5.35 1.07
C LEU A 77 3.25 5.31 0.76
N ALA A 78 4.07 5.87 1.66
CA ALA A 78 5.51 5.96 1.43
C ALA A 78 6.24 4.95 2.31
N PHE A 79 7.06 4.13 1.67
CA PHE A 79 7.88 3.11 2.32
C PHE A 79 9.34 3.42 2.09
N THR A 80 10.13 3.42 3.18
CA THR A 80 11.58 3.65 3.08
C THR A 80 12.31 2.32 2.99
N THR A 81 13.42 2.33 2.26
CA THR A 81 14.30 1.17 2.14
C THR A 81 15.74 1.62 1.92
N ASP A 82 16.68 0.80 2.37
CA ASP A 82 18.11 1.00 2.10
C ASP A 82 18.55 0.35 0.78
N ASN A 83 17.65 -0.41 0.10
CA ASN A 83 17.95 -1.17 -1.12
C ASN A 83 16.88 -0.88 -2.17
N ILE A 84 16.74 0.39 -2.57
CA ILE A 84 15.59 0.83 -3.36
C ILE A 84 15.49 0.13 -4.72
N GLU A 85 16.62 -0.07 -5.43
CA GLU A 85 16.60 -0.69 -6.75
C GLU A 85 16.06 -2.11 -6.68
N THR A 86 16.55 -2.89 -5.72
CA THR A 86 16.11 -4.28 -5.51
C THR A 86 14.66 -4.35 -5.06
N ASP A 87 14.30 -3.52 -4.08
CA ASP A 87 12.95 -3.56 -3.50
C ASP A 87 11.89 -3.05 -4.47
N PHE A 88 12.23 -2.05 -5.29
CA PHE A 88 11.33 -1.55 -6.31
C PHE A 88 11.01 -2.65 -7.35
N GLN A 89 12.04 -3.37 -7.82
CA GLN A 89 11.83 -4.46 -8.77
C GLN A 89 11.09 -5.64 -8.13
N LYS A 90 11.35 -5.92 -6.87
CA LYS A 90 10.64 -6.96 -6.13
C LYS A 90 9.14 -6.66 -6.05
N ALA A 91 8.78 -5.40 -5.82
CA ALA A 91 7.38 -5.00 -5.78
C ALA A 91 6.71 -5.17 -7.15
N ILE A 92 7.41 -4.82 -8.24
CA ILE A 92 6.90 -5.01 -9.60
C ILE A 92 6.71 -6.51 -9.87
N ALA A 93 7.66 -7.34 -9.49
CA ALA A 93 7.55 -8.79 -9.66
C ALA A 93 6.37 -9.37 -8.88
N ALA A 94 5.98 -8.75 -7.76
CA ALA A 94 4.83 -9.17 -6.96
C ALA A 94 3.49 -8.72 -7.55
N GLY A 95 3.51 -7.82 -8.54
CA GLY A 95 2.28 -7.35 -9.21
C GLY A 95 2.05 -5.85 -9.19
N ALA A 96 2.94 -5.06 -8.59
CA ALA A 96 2.83 -3.61 -8.63
C ALA A 96 3.06 -3.07 -10.05
N ILE A 97 2.44 -1.94 -10.36
CA ILE A 97 2.59 -1.28 -11.66
C ILE A 97 3.52 -0.07 -11.46
N GLU A 98 4.56 0.04 -12.27
CA GLU A 98 5.45 1.21 -12.23
C GLU A 98 4.71 2.43 -12.77
N GLU A 99 4.72 3.53 -11.98
CA GLU A 99 4.20 4.84 -12.41
C GLU A 99 5.33 5.79 -12.75
N GLU A 100 6.34 5.88 -11.90
CA GLU A 100 7.52 6.69 -12.11
C GLU A 100 8.75 5.89 -11.72
N ALA A 101 9.74 5.81 -12.60
CA ALA A 101 10.98 5.11 -12.31
C ALA A 101 11.73 5.75 -11.14
N VAL A 102 12.56 4.98 -10.49
CA VAL A 102 13.41 5.49 -9.40
C VAL A 102 14.35 6.56 -9.95
N VAL A 103 14.31 7.76 -9.35
CA VAL A 103 15.21 8.87 -9.68
C VAL A 103 15.77 9.47 -8.40
N GLN A 104 16.93 10.08 -8.50
CA GLN A 104 17.50 10.84 -7.41
C GLN A 104 16.92 12.24 -7.42
N LYS A 105 16.40 12.69 -6.27
CA LYS A 105 15.84 14.02 -6.13
C LYS A 105 16.95 15.03 -5.79
N PRO A 106 16.68 16.34 -6.01
CA PRO A 106 17.70 17.36 -5.72
C PRO A 106 18.23 17.37 -4.29
N TRP A 107 17.42 16.89 -3.33
CA TRP A 107 17.83 16.79 -1.92
C TRP A 107 18.55 15.48 -1.60
N GLY A 108 18.87 14.65 -2.61
CA GLY A 108 19.71 13.45 -2.47
C GLY A 108 18.94 12.15 -2.31
N GLN A 109 17.70 12.20 -1.93
CA GLN A 109 16.84 11.01 -1.74
C GLN A 109 16.51 10.38 -3.10
N LYS A 110 16.53 9.06 -3.19
CA LYS A 110 16.01 8.35 -4.36
C LYS A 110 14.56 8.01 -4.11
N VAL A 111 13.71 8.19 -5.12
CA VAL A 111 12.27 8.03 -5.03
C VAL A 111 11.73 7.40 -6.30
N GLY A 112 10.84 6.42 -6.16
CA GLY A 112 10.09 5.85 -7.26
C GLY A 112 8.64 5.65 -6.87
N TYR A 113 7.73 5.56 -7.84
CA TYR A 113 6.30 5.42 -7.59
C TYR A 113 5.73 4.20 -8.27
N LEU A 114 4.87 3.51 -7.54
CA LEU A 114 4.17 2.31 -7.98
C LEU A 114 2.68 2.47 -7.71
N ARG A 115 1.87 1.65 -8.39
CA ARG A 115 0.48 1.42 -8.01
C ARG A 115 0.39 0.01 -7.44
N ASP A 116 -0.31 -0.15 -6.33
CA ASP A 116 -0.58 -1.51 -5.84
C ASP A 116 -1.64 -2.21 -6.70
N ILE A 117 -1.97 -3.45 -6.38
CA ILE A 117 -2.93 -4.23 -7.16
C ILE A 117 -4.35 -3.65 -7.14
N ASN A 118 -4.65 -2.75 -6.22
CA ASN A 118 -5.95 -2.08 -6.10
C ASN A 118 -5.93 -0.66 -6.66
N GLY A 119 -4.77 -0.17 -7.11
CA GLY A 119 -4.63 1.15 -7.68
C GLY A 119 -4.18 2.23 -6.69
N PHE A 120 -3.86 1.90 -5.45
CA PHE A 120 -3.34 2.89 -4.50
C PHE A 120 -1.90 3.26 -4.85
N LEU A 121 -1.58 4.55 -4.68
CA LEU A 121 -0.27 5.08 -4.99
C LEU A 121 0.71 4.75 -3.87
N ILE A 122 1.84 4.16 -4.25
CA ILE A 122 2.94 3.82 -3.33
C ILE A 122 4.17 4.59 -3.75
N GLU A 123 4.81 5.25 -2.80
CA GLU A 123 6.17 5.77 -2.96
C GLU A 123 7.13 4.79 -2.31
N VAL A 124 8.20 4.44 -3.02
CA VAL A 124 9.33 3.73 -2.42
C VAL A 124 10.50 4.71 -2.46
N CYS A 125 11.13 4.91 -1.32
CA CYS A 125 12.20 5.92 -1.22
C CYS A 125 13.30 5.49 -0.26
N THR A 126 14.47 6.10 -0.43
CA THR A 126 15.53 5.97 0.56
C THR A 126 15.22 6.90 1.73
N PRO A 127 15.74 6.60 2.94
CA PRO A 127 15.57 7.52 4.06
C PRO A 127 16.16 8.90 3.74
N ILE A 128 15.56 9.93 4.30
CA ILE A 128 16.11 11.30 4.23
C ILE A 128 17.30 11.36 5.17
N GLN A 129 18.43 11.81 4.63
CA GLN A 129 19.68 11.92 5.37
C GLN A 129 19.83 13.30 6.02
#